data_2368a0e526a7e251fa272ce9caa7bc95
#
_entry.id   2368a0e526a7e251fa272ce9caa7bc95
#
_cell.length_a   1.000
_cell.length_b   1.000
_cell.length_c   1.000
_cell.angle_alpha   90.00
_cell.angle_beta   90.00
_cell.angle_gamma   90.00
#
_symmetry.space_group_name_H-M   'P 1'
#
loop_
_entity.id
_entity.type
_entity.pdbx_description
1 polymer ?
#
loop_
_entity_poly.entity_id
_entity_poly.type
_entity_poly.pdbx_seq_one_letter_code
_entity_poly.pdbx_strand_id
1 'polypeptide(L)'
;MHFQLVLQQLGYSEHEAKLYLASLKMGEANIADLASQLQWPRSTVKELLESMHDKGLMHYYVKHGRRYWIAENPDKLMINLEERRAALKTIMPNLQAMRSDIGGKPNVQLYVGAQDIKHILDDIIETKHHIAALMSHDDWIETFGEDYTNDFIERRRSHFLKMRLITARTDFTTRLKAKDSESLRQTRFLSEHIDLRRTSNFIYDGKTAVISLNQKRPTGILIDDPDVVHAMQIYFEALWHQSSQQ
;
A
#
# COMPACT_ATOMS: atom_id res chain seq x y z
N MET A 1 -23.45 -8.48 -6.43
CA MET A 1 -21.99 -8.51 -6.36
C MET A 1 -21.45 -8.62 -7.79
N HIS A 2 -20.64 -7.67 -8.24
CA HIS A 2 -20.22 -7.59 -9.63
C HIS A 2 -18.93 -8.40 -9.87
N PHE A 3 -19.03 -9.74 -9.86
CA PHE A 3 -17.88 -10.63 -10.11
C PHE A 3 -17.09 -10.27 -11.37
N GLN A 4 -17.81 -9.88 -12.43
CA GLN A 4 -17.21 -9.50 -13.70
C GLN A 4 -16.30 -8.27 -13.55
N LEU A 5 -16.71 -7.24 -12.80
CA LEU A 5 -15.89 -6.04 -12.56
C LEU A 5 -14.62 -6.37 -11.80
N VAL A 6 -14.68 -7.24 -10.80
CA VAL A 6 -13.49 -7.66 -10.05
C VAL A 6 -12.52 -8.42 -10.96
N LEU A 7 -13.01 -9.32 -11.81
CA LEU A 7 -12.15 -10.02 -12.78
C LEU A 7 -11.48 -9.06 -13.77
N GLN A 8 -12.21 -8.02 -14.21
CA GLN A 8 -11.62 -6.97 -15.06
C GLN A 8 -10.53 -6.18 -14.33
N GLN A 9 -10.71 -5.85 -13.06
CA GLN A 9 -9.66 -5.21 -12.24
C GLN A 9 -8.41 -6.10 -12.08
N LEU A 10 -8.58 -7.41 -12.11
CA LEU A 10 -7.47 -8.38 -12.13
C LEU A 10 -6.79 -8.52 -13.50
N GLY A 11 -7.25 -7.76 -14.51
CA GLY A 11 -6.63 -7.70 -15.85
C GLY A 11 -7.22 -8.69 -16.87
N TYR A 12 -8.38 -9.28 -16.58
CA TYR A 12 -9.12 -10.08 -17.56
C TYR A 12 -10.05 -9.20 -18.38
N SER A 13 -10.15 -9.46 -19.69
CA SER A 13 -11.10 -8.74 -20.53
C SER A 13 -12.56 -9.04 -20.13
N GLU A 14 -13.48 -8.19 -20.57
CA GLU A 14 -14.91 -8.41 -20.33
C GLU A 14 -15.38 -9.76 -20.84
N HIS A 15 -14.90 -10.17 -22.02
CA HIS A 15 -15.26 -11.44 -22.65
C HIS A 15 -14.66 -12.64 -21.89
N GLU A 16 -13.40 -12.54 -21.45
CA GLU A 16 -12.78 -13.59 -20.62
C GLU A 16 -13.51 -13.76 -19.29
N ALA A 17 -13.87 -12.65 -18.63
CA ALA A 17 -14.62 -12.70 -17.38
C ALA A 17 -16.00 -13.36 -17.55
N LYS A 18 -16.73 -13.01 -18.63
CA LYS A 18 -18.03 -13.62 -18.96
C LYS A 18 -17.89 -15.11 -19.26
N LEU A 19 -16.89 -15.49 -20.06
CA LEU A 19 -16.64 -16.89 -20.43
C LEU A 19 -16.29 -17.74 -19.19
N TYR A 20 -15.39 -17.22 -18.32
CA TYR A 20 -15.02 -17.89 -17.08
C TYR A 20 -16.22 -18.16 -16.18
N LEU A 21 -17.04 -17.13 -15.94
CA LEU A 21 -18.23 -17.23 -15.10
C LEU A 21 -19.29 -18.19 -15.69
N ALA A 22 -19.43 -18.22 -17.02
CA ALA A 22 -20.30 -19.16 -17.70
C ALA A 22 -19.77 -20.60 -17.56
N SER A 23 -18.48 -20.81 -17.77
CA SER A 23 -17.83 -22.13 -17.62
C SER A 23 -17.90 -22.66 -16.19
N LEU A 24 -17.73 -21.81 -15.17
CA LEU A 24 -17.92 -22.21 -13.77
C LEU A 24 -19.33 -22.69 -13.47
N LYS A 25 -20.35 -22.09 -14.10
CA LYS A 25 -21.76 -22.48 -13.93
C LYS A 25 -22.11 -23.76 -14.66
N MET A 26 -21.54 -23.97 -15.85
CA MET A 26 -21.82 -25.13 -16.69
C MET A 26 -21.02 -26.36 -16.27
N GLY A 27 -19.89 -26.16 -15.58
CA GLY A 27 -18.93 -27.22 -15.28
C GLY A 27 -18.21 -27.67 -16.55
N GLU A 28 -18.55 -28.82 -17.10
CA GLU A 28 -17.98 -29.37 -18.32
C GLU A 28 -18.80 -28.91 -19.55
N ALA A 29 -18.15 -28.33 -20.56
CA ALA A 29 -18.81 -27.88 -21.78
C ALA A 29 -17.89 -27.93 -23.01
N ASN A 30 -18.43 -28.20 -24.18
CA ASN A 30 -17.71 -28.04 -25.42
C ASN A 30 -17.89 -26.62 -26.00
N ILE A 31 -17.10 -26.26 -27.04
CA ILE A 31 -17.14 -24.92 -27.65
C ILE A 31 -18.56 -24.56 -28.16
N ALA A 32 -19.31 -25.52 -28.67
CA ALA A 32 -20.66 -25.27 -29.20
C ALA A 32 -21.64 -24.91 -28.07
N ASP A 33 -21.52 -25.59 -26.92
CA ASP A 33 -22.38 -25.36 -25.77
C ASP A 33 -22.12 -23.95 -25.19
N LEU A 34 -20.85 -23.58 -25.01
CA LEU A 34 -20.44 -22.25 -24.54
C LEU A 34 -20.82 -21.13 -25.52
N ALA A 35 -20.63 -21.36 -26.82
CA ALA A 35 -21.02 -20.42 -27.87
C ALA A 35 -22.55 -20.18 -27.86
N SER A 36 -23.35 -21.24 -27.70
CA SER A 36 -24.79 -21.14 -27.59
C SER A 36 -25.21 -20.39 -26.31
N GLN A 37 -24.62 -20.73 -25.17
CA GLN A 37 -24.92 -20.11 -23.88
C GLN A 37 -24.60 -18.62 -23.85
N LEU A 38 -23.49 -18.21 -24.49
CA LEU A 38 -23.04 -16.83 -24.51
C LEU A 38 -23.55 -16.02 -25.70
N GLN A 39 -24.18 -16.69 -26.67
CA GLN A 39 -24.62 -16.15 -27.97
C GLN A 39 -23.44 -15.52 -28.73
N TRP A 40 -22.29 -16.17 -28.70
CA TRP A 40 -21.06 -15.71 -29.39
C TRP A 40 -20.69 -16.66 -30.54
N PRO A 41 -19.93 -16.15 -31.54
CA PRO A 41 -19.35 -16.99 -32.57
C PRO A 41 -18.43 -18.07 -31.98
N ARG A 42 -18.48 -19.29 -32.53
CA ARG A 42 -17.60 -20.40 -32.07
C ARG A 42 -16.11 -20.08 -32.19
N SER A 43 -15.71 -19.31 -33.20
CA SER A 43 -14.32 -18.85 -33.39
C SER A 43 -13.86 -18.00 -32.19
N THR A 44 -14.67 -17.03 -31.79
CA THR A 44 -14.39 -16.15 -30.64
C THR A 44 -14.27 -16.95 -29.34
N VAL A 45 -15.21 -17.88 -29.11
CA VAL A 45 -15.15 -18.74 -27.91
C VAL A 45 -13.90 -19.60 -27.92
N LYS A 46 -13.52 -20.17 -29.08
CA LYS A 46 -12.30 -20.96 -29.19
C LYS A 46 -11.06 -20.17 -28.86
N GLU A 47 -10.88 -18.97 -29.42
CA GLU A 47 -9.74 -18.10 -29.19
C GLU A 47 -9.64 -17.69 -27.70
N LEU A 48 -10.77 -17.35 -27.09
CA LEU A 48 -10.80 -16.99 -25.67
C LEU A 48 -10.48 -18.19 -24.77
N LEU A 49 -10.98 -19.38 -25.07
CA LEU A 49 -10.66 -20.60 -24.31
C LEU A 49 -9.17 -20.95 -24.39
N GLU A 50 -8.56 -20.82 -25.56
CA GLU A 50 -7.12 -21.04 -25.74
C GLU A 50 -6.31 -19.97 -24.98
N SER A 51 -6.68 -18.69 -25.08
CA SER A 51 -6.04 -17.61 -24.28
C SER A 51 -6.17 -17.84 -22.78
N MET A 52 -7.34 -18.29 -22.31
CA MET A 52 -7.56 -18.54 -20.88
C MET A 52 -6.87 -19.83 -20.40
N HIS A 53 -6.66 -20.80 -21.28
CA HIS A 53 -5.85 -21.98 -21.01
C HIS A 53 -4.38 -21.60 -20.78
N ASP A 54 -3.83 -20.74 -21.64
CA ASP A 54 -2.46 -20.22 -21.50
C ASP A 54 -2.28 -19.40 -20.21
N LYS A 55 -3.36 -18.74 -19.74
CA LYS A 55 -3.40 -18.04 -18.45
C LYS A 55 -3.65 -18.98 -17.25
N GLY A 56 -3.82 -20.28 -17.49
CA GLY A 56 -4.07 -21.27 -16.45
C GLY A 56 -5.45 -21.17 -15.77
N LEU A 57 -6.45 -20.62 -16.44
CA LEU A 57 -7.82 -20.48 -15.92
C LEU A 57 -8.81 -21.49 -16.51
N MET A 58 -8.43 -22.13 -17.60
CA MET A 58 -9.23 -23.16 -18.26
C MET A 58 -8.32 -24.35 -18.55
N HIS A 59 -8.87 -25.55 -18.42
CA HIS A 59 -8.26 -26.76 -18.93
C HIS A 59 -9.26 -27.56 -19.78
N TYR A 60 -8.78 -28.50 -20.55
CA TYR A 60 -9.62 -29.36 -21.35
C TYR A 60 -9.14 -30.80 -21.33
N TYR A 61 -10.04 -31.69 -21.60
CA TYR A 61 -9.73 -33.07 -21.96
C TYR A 61 -10.46 -33.48 -23.24
N VAL A 62 -10.03 -34.58 -23.83
CA VAL A 62 -10.62 -35.09 -25.08
C VAL A 62 -11.47 -36.32 -24.79
N LYS A 63 -12.76 -36.27 -25.21
CA LYS A 63 -13.70 -37.38 -25.14
C LYS A 63 -14.37 -37.53 -26.48
N HIS A 64 -14.33 -38.73 -27.06
CA HIS A 64 -14.86 -39.06 -28.39
C HIS A 64 -14.42 -38.08 -29.50
N GLY A 65 -13.14 -37.71 -29.50
CA GLY A 65 -12.55 -36.77 -30.47
C GLY A 65 -12.95 -35.32 -30.33
N ARG A 66 -13.64 -34.94 -29.25
CA ARG A 66 -14.06 -33.56 -28.95
C ARG A 66 -13.39 -33.06 -27.68
N ARG A 67 -12.99 -31.77 -27.66
CA ARG A 67 -12.49 -31.10 -26.46
C ARG A 67 -13.65 -30.64 -25.58
N TYR A 68 -13.61 -31.00 -24.32
CA TYR A 68 -14.48 -30.50 -23.27
C TYR A 68 -13.67 -29.62 -22.34
N TRP A 69 -14.14 -28.42 -22.13
CA TRP A 69 -13.48 -27.39 -21.37
C TRP A 69 -14.07 -27.28 -19.97
N ILE A 70 -13.23 -27.04 -18.98
CA ILE A 70 -13.59 -26.89 -17.59
C ILE A 70 -12.87 -25.68 -17.05
N ALA A 71 -13.57 -24.81 -16.33
CA ALA A 71 -12.95 -23.71 -15.61
C ALA A 71 -12.12 -24.23 -14.43
N GLU A 72 -10.92 -23.71 -14.27
CA GLU A 72 -10.08 -23.98 -13.10
C GLU A 72 -10.74 -23.45 -11.82
N ASN A 73 -10.38 -24.05 -10.68
CA ASN A 73 -10.84 -23.58 -9.37
C ASN A 73 -10.55 -22.08 -9.20
N PRO A 74 -11.51 -21.28 -8.69
CA PRO A 74 -11.28 -19.85 -8.39
C PRO A 74 -10.04 -19.56 -7.52
N ASP A 75 -9.58 -20.49 -6.70
CA ASP A 75 -8.34 -20.36 -5.95
C ASP A 75 -7.11 -20.10 -6.85
N LYS A 76 -7.17 -20.54 -8.10
CA LYS A 76 -6.13 -20.29 -9.10
C LYS A 76 -5.94 -18.79 -9.40
N LEU A 77 -6.99 -18.00 -9.28
CA LEU A 77 -6.92 -16.55 -9.43
C LEU A 77 -6.01 -15.92 -8.34
N MET A 78 -6.11 -16.43 -7.10
CA MET A 78 -5.26 -15.98 -6.00
C MET A 78 -3.81 -16.39 -6.23
N ILE A 79 -3.58 -17.64 -6.65
CA ILE A 79 -2.24 -18.15 -6.96
C ILE A 79 -1.58 -17.30 -8.06
N ASN A 80 -2.29 -17.05 -9.16
CA ASN A 80 -1.79 -16.24 -10.27
C ASN A 80 -1.46 -14.80 -9.84
N LEU A 81 -2.24 -14.22 -8.93
CA LEU A 81 -1.99 -12.88 -8.38
C LEU A 81 -0.71 -12.87 -7.54
N GLU A 82 -0.53 -13.85 -6.66
CA GLU A 82 0.68 -13.96 -5.83
C GLU A 82 1.94 -14.22 -6.66
N GLU A 83 1.87 -15.03 -7.71
CA GLU A 83 2.97 -15.25 -8.65
C GLU A 83 3.38 -13.95 -9.35
N ARG A 84 2.42 -13.14 -9.84
CA ARG A 84 2.67 -11.84 -10.44
C ARG A 84 3.28 -10.85 -9.45
N ARG A 85 2.78 -10.84 -8.20
CA ARG A 85 3.31 -10.03 -7.12
C ARG A 85 4.76 -10.40 -6.81
N ALA A 86 5.07 -11.69 -6.71
CA ALA A 86 6.42 -12.17 -6.47
C ALA A 86 7.39 -11.80 -7.62
N ALA A 87 6.96 -11.98 -8.86
CA ALA A 87 7.75 -11.58 -10.04
C ALA A 87 8.04 -10.07 -10.04
N LEU A 88 7.02 -9.25 -9.78
CA LEU A 88 7.19 -7.79 -9.68
C LEU A 88 8.17 -7.43 -8.56
N LYS A 89 8.03 -8.06 -7.37
CA LYS A 89 8.92 -7.82 -6.24
C LYS A 89 10.39 -8.12 -6.57
N THR A 90 10.64 -9.13 -7.39
CA THR A 90 12.00 -9.51 -7.81
C THR A 90 12.67 -8.44 -8.68
N ILE A 91 11.91 -7.78 -9.57
CA ILE A 91 12.46 -6.77 -10.48
C ILE A 91 12.40 -5.35 -9.93
N MET A 92 11.64 -5.11 -8.84
CA MET A 92 11.48 -3.77 -8.24
C MET A 92 12.81 -3.07 -7.93
N PRO A 93 13.84 -3.73 -7.34
CA PRO A 93 15.13 -3.07 -7.08
C PRO A 93 15.80 -2.55 -8.37
N ASN A 94 15.72 -3.32 -9.46
CA ASN A 94 16.30 -2.92 -10.74
C ASN A 94 15.53 -1.75 -11.37
N LEU A 95 14.21 -1.75 -11.28
CA LEU A 95 13.38 -0.64 -11.75
C LEU A 95 13.64 0.65 -10.94
N GLN A 96 13.83 0.51 -9.63
CA GLN A 96 14.19 1.63 -8.76
C GLN A 96 15.59 2.16 -9.08
N ALA A 97 16.58 1.27 -9.32
CA ALA A 97 17.91 1.66 -9.75
C ALA A 97 17.90 2.42 -11.07
N MET A 98 17.16 1.94 -12.08
CA MET A 98 16.99 2.64 -13.36
C MET A 98 16.38 4.04 -13.19
N ARG A 99 15.54 4.25 -12.20
CA ARG A 99 14.97 5.56 -11.88
C ARG A 99 16.01 6.47 -11.19
N SER A 100 16.88 5.91 -10.35
CA SER A 100 17.92 6.64 -9.62
C SER A 100 19.07 7.07 -10.53
N ASP A 101 19.34 6.35 -11.64
CA ASP A 101 20.40 6.66 -12.60
C ASP A 101 20.15 7.93 -13.46
N ILE A 102 18.99 8.56 -13.35
CA ILE A 102 18.72 9.85 -13.99
C ILE A 102 19.35 10.98 -13.14
N GLY A 103 20.68 10.89 -12.98
CA GLY A 103 21.55 12.03 -12.63
C GLY A 103 21.30 12.66 -11.27
N GLY A 104 21.64 12.00 -10.16
CA GLY A 104 21.95 12.68 -8.87
C GLY A 104 20.89 13.65 -8.32
N LYS A 105 19.67 13.63 -8.83
CA LYS A 105 18.60 14.50 -8.36
C LYS A 105 17.90 13.87 -7.16
N PRO A 106 17.65 14.65 -6.09
CA PRO A 106 16.85 14.20 -4.98
C PRO A 106 15.52 13.61 -5.47
N ASN A 107 15.14 12.41 -5.00
CA ASN A 107 13.82 11.85 -5.31
C ASN A 107 12.79 12.51 -4.39
N VAL A 108 12.05 13.46 -4.93
CA VAL A 108 10.99 14.19 -4.20
C VAL A 108 9.63 13.78 -4.75
N GLN A 109 8.77 13.30 -3.87
CA GLN A 109 7.41 12.89 -4.21
C GLN A 109 6.41 13.77 -3.46
N LEU A 110 5.37 14.24 -4.16
CA LEU A 110 4.30 15.06 -3.61
C LEU A 110 3.02 14.23 -3.51
N TYR A 111 2.40 14.25 -2.34
CA TYR A 111 1.13 13.60 -2.04
C TYR A 111 0.10 14.63 -1.66
N VAL A 112 -1.10 14.58 -2.23
CA VAL A 112 -2.13 15.61 -2.05
C VAL A 112 -3.44 14.97 -1.60
N GLY A 113 -3.87 15.33 -0.40
CA GLY A 113 -5.06 14.77 0.23
C GLY A 113 -4.74 13.66 1.23
N ALA A 114 -5.63 13.45 2.19
CA ALA A 114 -5.43 12.51 3.28
C ALA A 114 -5.24 11.06 2.79
N GLN A 115 -5.91 10.67 1.71
CA GLN A 115 -5.78 9.31 1.17
C GLN A 115 -4.40 9.07 0.56
N ASP A 116 -3.87 10.04 -0.21
CA ASP A 116 -2.55 9.89 -0.81
C ASP A 116 -1.46 9.88 0.25
N ILE A 117 -1.59 10.69 1.31
CA ILE A 117 -0.61 10.71 2.42
C ILE A 117 -0.53 9.36 3.14
N LYS A 118 -1.59 8.56 3.16
CA LYS A 118 -1.57 7.21 3.72
C LYS A 118 -0.52 6.31 3.06
N HIS A 119 -0.17 6.53 1.81
CA HIS A 119 0.92 5.81 1.16
C HIS A 119 2.29 6.10 1.80
N ILE A 120 2.52 7.34 2.30
CA ILE A 120 3.73 7.64 3.09
C ILE A 120 3.71 6.83 4.39
N LEU A 121 2.55 6.72 5.04
CA LEU A 121 2.41 6.01 6.31
C LEU A 121 2.56 4.50 6.13
N ASP A 122 2.11 3.96 5.01
CA ASP A 122 2.34 2.57 4.64
C ASP A 122 3.83 2.30 4.39
N ASP A 123 4.55 3.20 3.69
CA ASP A 123 6.00 3.12 3.50
C ASP A 123 6.77 3.19 4.84
N ILE A 124 6.30 3.99 5.80
CA ILE A 124 6.86 4.04 7.16
C ILE A 124 6.71 2.69 7.89
N ILE A 125 5.59 2.01 7.73
CA ILE A 125 5.34 0.70 8.37
C ILE A 125 6.23 -0.41 7.77
N GLU A 126 6.61 -0.28 6.52
CA GLU A 126 7.49 -1.25 5.85
C GLU A 126 8.99 -1.03 6.16
N THR A 127 9.36 0.03 6.89
CA THR A 127 10.75 0.31 7.27
C THR A 127 11.33 -0.79 8.16
N LYS A 128 12.65 -0.95 8.10
CA LYS A 128 13.40 -1.89 8.96
C LYS A 128 14.08 -1.20 10.15
N HIS A 129 14.06 0.11 10.20
CA HIS A 129 14.79 0.92 11.17
C HIS A 129 13.84 1.69 12.11
N HIS A 130 14.44 2.36 13.10
CA HIS A 130 13.69 3.19 14.03
C HIS A 130 13.14 4.43 13.32
N ILE A 131 11.98 4.87 13.77
CA ILE A 131 11.30 6.06 13.27
C ILE A 131 11.57 7.21 14.24
N ALA A 132 11.98 8.37 13.71
CA ALA A 132 11.98 9.62 14.42
C ALA A 132 10.83 10.50 13.90
N ALA A 133 10.02 11.05 14.80
CA ALA A 133 8.86 11.83 14.42
C ALA A 133 8.73 13.10 15.27
N LEU A 134 8.42 14.20 14.60
CA LEU A 134 8.02 15.46 15.20
C LEU A 134 6.59 15.74 14.73
N MET A 135 5.59 15.73 15.65
CA MET A 135 4.18 15.69 15.23
C MET A 135 3.32 16.67 16.01
N SER A 136 2.45 17.39 15.29
CA SER A 136 1.25 17.99 15.84
C SER A 136 0.17 16.90 15.94
N HIS A 137 0.03 16.30 17.11
CA HIS A 137 -0.78 15.09 17.29
C HIS A 137 -2.28 15.36 17.23
N ASP A 138 -2.72 16.49 17.76
CA ASP A 138 -4.14 16.87 17.75
C ASP A 138 -4.61 17.14 16.32
N ASP A 139 -3.82 17.88 15.52
CA ASP A 139 -4.10 18.09 14.09
C ASP A 139 -4.02 16.80 13.26
N TRP A 140 -3.18 15.86 13.70
CA TRP A 140 -3.10 14.53 13.09
C TRP A 140 -4.41 13.76 13.24
N ILE A 141 -4.95 13.70 14.46
CA ILE A 141 -6.25 13.06 14.74
C ILE A 141 -7.37 13.75 13.96
N GLU A 142 -7.36 15.09 13.91
CA GLU A 142 -8.33 15.85 13.15
C GLU A 142 -8.30 15.52 11.64
N THR A 143 -7.12 15.22 11.09
CA THR A 143 -6.92 14.95 9.66
C THR A 143 -7.24 13.49 9.28
N PHE A 144 -6.81 12.52 10.09
CA PHE A 144 -6.89 11.10 9.75
C PHE A 144 -7.93 10.32 10.58
N GLY A 145 -8.38 10.86 11.69
CA GLY A 145 -9.28 10.21 12.64
C GLY A 145 -8.56 9.30 13.65
N GLU A 146 -9.25 9.03 14.75
CA GLU A 146 -8.72 8.17 15.83
C GLU A 146 -8.55 6.72 15.37
N ASP A 147 -9.52 6.18 14.65
CA ASP A 147 -9.50 4.79 14.19
C ASP A 147 -8.28 4.48 13.32
N TYR A 148 -8.00 5.36 12.35
CA TYR A 148 -6.81 5.21 11.50
C TYR A 148 -5.51 5.39 12.29
N THR A 149 -5.49 6.31 13.26
CA THR A 149 -4.32 6.53 14.12
C THR A 149 -4.04 5.30 14.97
N ASN A 150 -5.06 4.69 15.54
CA ASN A 150 -4.94 3.45 16.31
C ASN A 150 -4.47 2.28 15.44
N ASP A 151 -5.02 2.13 14.23
CA ASP A 151 -4.56 1.13 13.25
C ASP A 151 -3.07 1.31 12.90
N PHE A 152 -2.63 2.54 12.63
CA PHE A 152 -1.22 2.84 12.39
C PHE A 152 -0.32 2.46 13.57
N ILE A 153 -0.75 2.74 14.81
CA ILE A 153 -0.01 2.37 16.03
C ILE A 153 0.10 0.84 16.14
N GLU A 154 -0.99 0.11 15.93
CA GLU A 154 -1.01 -1.35 16.01
C GLU A 154 -0.17 -2.00 14.91
N ARG A 155 -0.27 -1.53 13.67
CA ARG A 155 0.57 -2.00 12.55
C ARG A 155 2.05 -1.76 12.84
N ARG A 156 2.41 -0.57 13.35
CA ARG A 156 3.79 -0.26 13.77
C ARG A 156 4.29 -1.20 14.86
N ARG A 157 3.45 -1.50 15.86
CA ARG A 157 3.78 -2.44 16.95
C ARG A 157 3.97 -3.87 16.45
N SER A 158 3.09 -4.34 15.58
CA SER A 158 3.16 -5.70 15.01
C SER A 158 4.43 -5.92 14.18
N HIS A 159 4.99 -4.85 13.62
CA HIS A 159 6.29 -4.87 12.92
C HIS A 159 7.49 -4.57 13.86
N PHE A 160 7.27 -4.48 15.18
CA PHE A 160 8.30 -4.17 16.18
C PHE A 160 9.07 -2.86 15.93
N LEU A 161 8.46 -1.89 15.25
CA LEU A 161 9.09 -0.63 14.91
C LEU A 161 9.08 0.33 16.10
N LYS A 162 10.26 0.64 16.61
CA LYS A 162 10.45 1.63 17.67
C LYS A 162 10.35 3.04 17.11
N MET A 163 9.78 3.96 17.91
CA MET A 163 9.57 5.35 17.51
C MET A 163 10.04 6.32 18.59
N ARG A 164 10.80 7.34 18.22
CA ARG A 164 11.04 8.52 19.04
C ARG A 164 10.10 9.62 18.57
N LEU A 165 9.27 10.11 19.48
CA LEU A 165 8.24 11.12 19.18
C LEU A 165 8.54 12.40 19.96
N ILE A 166 8.61 13.52 19.24
CA ILE A 166 8.57 14.86 19.82
C ILE A 166 7.19 15.47 19.48
N THR A 167 6.50 16.01 20.49
CA THR A 167 5.17 16.60 20.30
C THR A 167 4.94 17.72 21.31
N ALA A 168 3.89 18.53 21.09
CA ALA A 168 3.43 19.50 22.08
C ALA A 168 2.80 18.76 23.28
N ARG A 169 2.86 19.37 24.46
CA ARG A 169 2.21 18.85 25.65
C ARG A 169 0.74 19.24 25.65
N THR A 170 -0.14 18.26 25.55
CA THR A 170 -1.59 18.37 25.69
C THR A 170 -2.07 17.26 26.64
N ASP A 171 -3.32 17.32 27.09
CA ASP A 171 -3.92 16.23 27.87
C ASP A 171 -3.91 14.91 27.08
N PHE A 172 -4.12 14.99 25.79
CA PHE A 172 -4.10 13.83 24.90
C PHE A 172 -2.68 13.24 24.81
N THR A 173 -1.67 14.06 24.49
CA THR A 173 -0.28 13.59 24.34
C THR A 173 0.34 13.13 25.65
N THR A 174 -0.14 13.64 26.79
CA THR A 174 0.24 13.15 28.13
C THR A 174 -0.29 11.75 28.38
N ARG A 175 -1.57 11.47 28.04
CA ARG A 175 -2.12 10.10 28.09
C ARG A 175 -1.45 9.17 27.09
N LEU A 176 -1.10 9.68 25.91
CA LEU A 176 -0.36 8.94 24.90
C LEU A 176 1.01 8.48 25.40
N LYS A 177 1.74 9.38 26.08
CA LYS A 177 3.06 9.09 26.69
C LYS A 177 2.97 8.01 27.77
N ALA A 178 1.94 7.99 28.57
CA ALA A 178 1.75 6.97 29.61
C ALA A 178 1.76 5.53 29.03
N LYS A 179 1.47 5.36 27.75
CA LYS A 179 1.47 4.09 27.02
C LYS A 179 2.74 3.87 26.17
N ASP A 180 3.81 4.61 26.39
CA ASP A 180 5.03 4.57 25.55
C ASP A 180 5.67 3.18 25.49
N SER A 181 5.81 2.50 26.64
CA SER A 181 6.40 1.16 26.70
C SER A 181 5.57 0.13 25.93
N GLU A 182 4.24 0.17 26.09
CA GLU A 182 3.32 -0.72 25.37
C GLU A 182 3.32 -0.46 23.86
N SER A 183 3.57 0.81 23.48
CA SER A 183 3.54 1.27 22.09
C SER A 183 4.92 1.29 21.42
N LEU A 184 5.96 0.70 22.03
CA LEU A 184 7.34 0.76 21.52
C LEU A 184 7.77 2.18 21.13
N ARG A 185 7.45 3.16 21.97
CA ARG A 185 7.67 4.58 21.72
C ARG A 185 8.41 5.23 22.88
N GLN A 186 9.13 6.30 22.57
CA GLN A 186 9.65 7.25 23.54
C GLN A 186 9.13 8.64 23.18
N THR A 187 8.34 9.25 24.06
CA THR A 187 7.77 10.58 23.83
C THR A 187 8.49 11.62 24.64
N ARG A 188 8.85 12.74 24.01
CA ARG A 188 9.33 13.96 24.64
C ARG A 188 8.46 15.14 24.26
N PHE A 189 8.37 16.11 25.14
CA PHE A 189 7.56 17.30 24.92
C PHE A 189 8.45 18.49 24.52
N LEU A 190 7.99 19.21 23.52
CA LEU A 190 8.57 20.49 23.15
C LEU A 190 8.38 21.53 24.26
N SER A 191 9.29 22.49 24.28
CA SER A 191 9.08 23.73 25.03
C SER A 191 7.82 24.44 24.53
N GLU A 192 7.06 25.07 25.46
CA GLU A 192 5.82 25.80 25.14
C GLU A 192 5.99 26.95 24.14
N HIS A 193 7.24 27.40 23.91
CA HIS A 193 7.57 28.45 22.94
C HIS A 193 7.66 27.93 21.50
N ILE A 194 7.66 26.62 21.28
CA ILE A 194 7.76 26.01 19.96
C ILE A 194 6.39 25.50 19.52
N ASP A 195 5.83 26.18 18.54
CA ASP A 195 4.58 25.79 17.91
C ASP A 195 4.86 25.01 16.62
N LEU A 196 4.46 23.76 16.59
CA LEU A 196 4.56 22.91 15.40
C LEU A 196 3.53 23.29 14.33
N ARG A 197 2.53 24.11 14.70
CA ARG A 197 1.37 24.34 13.88
C ARG A 197 0.80 23.01 13.37
N ARG A 198 0.31 23.01 12.16
CA ARG A 198 -0.28 21.83 11.52
C ARG A 198 0.76 21.05 10.70
N THR A 199 1.87 20.67 11.32
CA THR A 199 2.91 19.91 10.61
C THR A 199 3.32 18.66 11.36
N SER A 200 3.71 17.64 10.59
CA SER A 200 4.37 16.45 11.09
C SER A 200 5.53 16.06 10.20
N ASN A 201 6.65 15.71 10.83
CA ASN A 201 7.83 15.22 10.16
C ASN A 201 8.15 13.81 10.60
N PHE A 202 8.52 12.95 9.64
CA PHE A 202 9.02 11.61 9.90
C PHE A 202 10.38 11.44 9.25
N ILE A 203 11.30 10.77 9.95
CA ILE A 203 12.61 10.39 9.44
C ILE A 203 12.74 8.88 9.65
N TYR A 204 12.95 8.14 8.58
CA TYR A 204 13.00 6.69 8.59
C TYR A 204 13.71 6.18 7.34
N ASP A 205 14.44 5.10 7.47
CA ASP A 205 15.02 4.31 6.37
C ASP A 205 15.69 5.12 5.25
N GLY A 206 16.45 6.18 5.62
CA GLY A 206 17.12 7.07 4.66
C GLY A 206 16.18 8.03 3.93
N LYS A 207 14.96 8.21 4.40
CA LYS A 207 13.95 9.11 3.86
C LYS A 207 13.47 10.10 4.92
N THR A 208 12.96 11.23 4.48
CA THR A 208 12.22 12.16 5.33
C THR A 208 10.89 12.53 4.69
N ALA A 209 9.83 12.56 5.51
CA ALA A 209 8.52 13.01 5.08
C ALA A 209 8.10 14.23 5.87
N VAL A 210 7.70 15.29 5.16
CA VAL A 210 7.12 16.52 5.73
C VAL A 210 5.65 16.57 5.37
N ILE A 211 4.78 16.57 6.37
CA ILE A 211 3.33 16.52 6.18
C ILE A 211 2.70 17.79 6.73
N SER A 212 2.01 18.53 5.88
CA SER A 212 1.12 19.63 6.28
C SER A 212 -0.29 19.07 6.53
N LEU A 213 -0.77 19.23 7.74
CA LEU A 213 -2.09 18.78 8.19
C LEU A 213 -3.16 19.87 7.99
N ASN A 214 -3.10 20.61 6.87
CA ASN A 214 -4.09 21.61 6.53
C ASN A 214 -5.44 20.94 6.25
N GLN A 215 -6.47 21.31 7.00
CA GLN A 215 -7.80 20.68 6.91
C GLN A 215 -8.42 20.69 5.51
N LYS A 216 -8.19 21.77 4.74
CA LYS A 216 -8.77 21.88 3.38
C LYS A 216 -8.02 21.01 2.37
N ARG A 217 -6.71 20.91 2.51
CA ARG A 217 -5.85 20.19 1.57
C ARG A 217 -4.57 19.75 2.25
N PRO A 218 -4.60 18.66 3.02
CA PRO A 218 -3.38 18.11 3.58
C PRO A 218 -2.42 17.70 2.46
N THR A 219 -1.12 17.91 2.70
CA THR A 219 -0.09 17.68 1.68
C THR A 219 1.11 17.01 2.34
N GLY A 220 1.64 15.97 1.71
CA GLY A 220 2.87 15.27 2.12
C GLY A 220 3.97 15.42 1.08
N ILE A 221 5.19 15.66 1.52
CA ILE A 221 6.40 15.67 0.70
C ILE A 221 7.30 14.58 1.24
N LEU A 222 7.60 13.58 0.42
CA LEU A 222 8.57 12.53 0.72
C LEU A 222 9.86 12.83 -0.04
N ILE A 223 10.97 12.89 0.68
CA ILE A 223 12.30 13.18 0.15
C ILE A 223 13.20 11.99 0.46
N ASP A 224 13.79 11.44 -0.57
CA ASP A 224 14.80 10.40 -0.53
C ASP A 224 16.09 10.99 -1.07
N ASP A 225 16.85 11.60 -0.16
CA ASP A 225 18.12 12.26 -0.42
C ASP A 225 18.99 12.23 0.85
N PRO A 226 20.17 11.63 0.82
CA PRO A 226 21.01 11.44 2.00
C PRO A 226 21.38 12.73 2.73
N ASP A 227 21.65 13.82 2.00
CA ASP A 227 22.08 15.07 2.60
C ASP A 227 20.90 15.77 3.29
N VAL A 228 19.72 15.76 2.67
CA VAL A 228 18.50 16.30 3.26
C VAL A 228 18.10 15.50 4.51
N VAL A 229 18.15 14.17 4.43
CA VAL A 229 17.84 13.29 5.57
C VAL A 229 18.82 13.52 6.72
N HIS A 230 20.11 13.64 6.42
CA HIS A 230 21.13 13.95 7.43
C HIS A 230 20.85 15.30 8.13
N ALA A 231 20.53 16.33 7.36
CA ALA A 231 20.15 17.62 7.93
C ALA A 231 18.91 17.52 8.84
N MET A 232 17.87 16.80 8.40
CA MET A 232 16.67 16.58 9.21
C MET A 232 16.96 15.77 10.49
N GLN A 233 17.88 14.82 10.44
CA GLN A 233 18.34 14.09 11.63
C GLN A 233 19.03 15.02 12.63
N ILE A 234 19.91 15.92 12.17
CA ILE A 234 20.57 16.91 13.03
C ILE A 234 19.50 17.79 13.71
N TYR A 235 18.50 18.29 12.97
CA TYR A 235 17.45 19.12 13.54
C TYR A 235 16.61 18.34 14.57
N PHE A 236 16.26 17.10 14.27
CA PHE A 236 15.55 16.25 15.20
C PHE A 236 16.35 15.99 16.48
N GLU A 237 17.63 15.64 16.39
CA GLU A 237 18.47 15.39 17.57
C GLU A 237 18.64 16.66 18.43
N ALA A 238 18.82 17.81 17.82
CA ALA A 238 18.89 19.08 18.55
C ALA A 238 17.60 19.35 19.34
N LEU A 239 16.43 19.15 18.71
CA LEU A 239 15.14 19.29 19.38
C LEU A 239 14.92 18.19 20.44
N TRP A 240 15.36 16.96 20.16
CA TRP A 240 15.25 15.84 21.08
C TRP A 240 16.00 16.11 22.39
N HIS A 241 17.21 16.66 22.30
CA HIS A 241 17.99 17.01 23.47
C HIS A 241 17.41 18.18 24.26
N GLN A 242 16.76 19.12 23.60
CA GLN A 242 16.11 20.28 24.25
C GLN A 242 14.71 19.92 24.81
N SER A 243 14.10 18.81 24.35
CA SER A 243 12.77 18.40 24.77
C SER A 243 12.78 17.71 26.12
N SER A 244 11.72 17.93 26.93
CA SER A 244 11.61 17.37 28.28
C SER A 244 11.05 15.96 28.28
N GLN A 245 11.47 15.16 29.23
CA GLN A 245 10.89 13.85 29.53
C GLN A 245 9.75 13.91 30.56
N GLN A 246 9.59 15.06 31.23
CA GLN A 246 8.58 15.24 32.27
C GLN A 246 7.25 15.68 31.72
#